data_08d8e9a735d5446ffb48d32fe57c5ebb
#
_entry.id   08d8e9a735d5446ffb48d32fe57c5ebb
#
_cell.length_a   1.000
_cell.length_b   1.000
_cell.length_c   1.000
_cell.angle_alpha   90.00
_cell.angle_beta   90.00
_cell.angle_gamma   90.00
#
_symmetry.space_group_name_H-M   'P 1'
#
loop_
_entity.id
_entity.type
_entity.pdbx_description
1 polymer ?
#
loop_
_entity_poly.entity_id
_entity_poly.type
_entity_poly.pdbx_seq_one_letter_code
_entity_poly.pdbx_strand_id
1 'polypeptide(L)'
;GYDVRDVISKIVDWGDYLEVKAGWATNIVTAFARVNGRTVGIVANQPKVMSGCLDINASDKAAEFITFCDSFNIPLVQLVDVPGFLPGVQQEYGGIIRHGAKMLYAYSEATVPKITVVLRKAYGGSYLAMCNRDLGADAVYAWPSAEIAVMGADGAANVIFRRQIKDSEDPAATRAAKIEEYRNAFNTPYVAAARGQVDDVIDPADTRRKITAALETYATKRQSRPAKKHGVMPC
;
A
#
# COMPACT_ATOMS: atom_id res chain seq x y z
N GLY A 1 6.65 -12.92 9.09
CA GLY A 1 6.48 -11.46 9.17
C GLY A 1 7.84 -10.80 9.44
N TYR A 2 8.08 -9.66 8.86
CA TYR A 2 9.27 -8.82 9.10
C TYR A 2 8.80 -7.47 9.68
N ASP A 3 9.71 -6.73 10.30
CA ASP A 3 9.43 -5.37 10.75
C ASP A 3 9.71 -4.38 9.62
N VAL A 4 8.71 -3.62 9.19
CA VAL A 4 8.87 -2.65 8.11
C VAL A 4 9.82 -1.51 8.49
N ARG A 5 10.05 -1.28 9.77
CA ARG A 5 11.03 -0.31 10.26
C ARG A 5 12.45 -0.64 9.82
N ASP A 6 12.77 -1.93 9.66
CA ASP A 6 14.07 -2.38 9.13
C ASP A 6 14.24 -1.98 7.66
N VAL A 7 13.16 -1.95 6.90
CA VAL A 7 13.15 -1.46 5.51
C VAL A 7 13.26 0.06 5.48
N ILE A 8 12.47 0.76 6.31
CA ILE A 8 12.49 2.23 6.40
C ILE A 8 13.92 2.71 6.71
N SER A 9 14.57 2.13 7.72
CA SER A 9 15.92 2.54 8.13
C SER A 9 16.99 2.38 7.04
N LYS A 10 16.78 1.48 6.07
CA LYS A 10 17.69 1.30 4.92
C LYS A 10 17.43 2.27 3.77
N ILE A 11 16.24 2.86 3.71
CA ILE A 11 15.84 3.78 2.65
C ILE A 11 16.17 5.23 3.02
N VAL A 12 15.99 5.60 4.29
CA VAL A 12 16.13 6.98 4.78
C VAL A 12 17.57 7.37 5.07
N ASP A 13 17.81 8.66 5.19
CA ASP A 13 19.14 9.21 5.51
C ASP A 13 19.56 8.77 6.90
N TRP A 14 20.77 8.20 7.03
CA TRP A 14 21.38 7.68 8.27
C TRP A 14 20.54 6.67 9.04
N GLY A 15 19.45 6.16 8.44
CA GLY A 15 18.51 5.27 9.12
C GLY A 15 17.63 5.98 10.15
N ASP A 16 17.59 7.32 10.14
CA ASP A 16 16.90 8.14 11.12
C ASP A 16 15.53 8.59 10.63
N TYR A 17 14.52 8.44 11.49
CA TYR A 17 13.15 8.87 11.24
C TYR A 17 12.38 9.10 12.52
N LEU A 18 11.39 9.97 12.48
CA LEU A 18 10.47 10.26 13.58
C LEU A 18 9.14 9.54 13.35
N GLU A 19 8.91 8.43 14.06
CA GLU A 19 7.64 7.73 13.99
C GLU A 19 6.54 8.48 14.74
N VAL A 20 5.44 8.76 14.07
CA VAL A 20 4.27 9.47 14.62
C VAL A 20 3.26 8.46 15.13
N LYS A 21 2.78 8.64 16.36
CA LYS A 21 1.80 7.75 17.01
C LYS A 21 2.26 6.28 17.04
N ALA A 22 3.54 6.02 17.36
CA ALA A 22 4.13 4.69 17.37
C ALA A 22 3.40 3.68 18.27
N GLY A 23 2.76 4.12 19.35
CA GLY A 23 2.00 3.29 20.29
C GLY A 23 0.55 3.04 19.91
N TRP A 24 0.04 3.61 18.80
CA TRP A 24 -1.33 3.47 18.36
C TRP A 24 -1.42 2.97 16.92
N ALA A 25 -2.37 2.07 16.63
CA ALA A 25 -2.53 1.43 15.33
C ALA A 25 -1.19 0.92 14.78
N THR A 26 -0.57 0.00 15.50
CA THR A 26 0.80 -0.47 15.25
C THR A 26 0.94 -1.35 14.01
N ASN A 27 -0.16 -1.72 13.38
CA ASN A 27 -0.25 -2.38 12.08
C ASN A 27 0.04 -1.45 10.89
N ILE A 28 0.14 -0.13 11.13
CA ILE A 28 0.62 0.84 10.16
C ILE A 28 1.64 1.79 10.81
N VAL A 29 2.72 2.06 10.09
CA VAL A 29 3.76 3.01 10.49
C VAL A 29 3.57 4.30 9.72
N THR A 30 3.52 5.43 10.44
CA THR A 30 3.56 6.77 9.88
C THR A 30 4.77 7.49 10.43
N ALA A 31 5.62 8.04 9.58
CA ALA A 31 6.88 8.65 10.02
C ALA A 31 7.31 9.82 9.15
N PHE A 32 7.99 10.79 9.75
CA PHE A 32 8.79 11.77 9.03
C PHE A 32 10.22 11.29 8.91
N ALA A 33 10.80 11.44 7.74
CA ALA A 33 12.19 11.07 7.47
C ALA A 33 12.82 12.01 6.44
N ARG A 34 14.09 11.79 6.14
CA ARG A 34 14.76 12.43 5.01
C ARG A 34 15.24 11.38 4.01
N VAL A 35 15.08 11.68 2.74
CA VAL A 35 15.65 10.91 1.64
C VAL A 35 16.43 11.87 0.74
N ASN A 36 17.74 11.70 0.68
CA ASN A 36 18.66 12.60 0.00
C ASN A 36 18.47 14.07 0.42
N GLY A 37 18.38 14.30 1.75
CA GLY A 37 18.18 15.62 2.36
C GLY A 37 16.75 16.20 2.26
N ARG A 38 15.84 15.58 1.48
CA ARG A 38 14.45 16.03 1.33
C ARG A 38 13.56 15.41 2.41
N THR A 39 12.77 16.21 3.08
CA THR A 39 11.76 15.71 4.04
C THR A 39 10.66 14.97 3.30
N VAL A 40 10.29 13.79 3.82
CA VAL A 40 9.20 12.95 3.30
C VAL A 40 8.33 12.45 4.45
N GLY A 41 7.05 12.23 4.16
CA GLY A 41 6.15 11.45 5.01
C GLY A 41 6.11 10.00 4.53
N ILE A 42 6.36 9.06 5.43
CA ILE A 42 6.31 7.62 5.14
C ILE A 42 5.01 7.05 5.70
N VAL A 43 4.29 6.29 4.88
CA VAL A 43 3.13 5.49 5.27
C VAL A 43 3.42 4.03 4.89
N ALA A 44 3.56 3.15 5.86
CA ALA A 44 4.00 1.78 5.63
C ALA A 44 3.14 0.77 6.37
N ASN A 45 2.71 -0.30 5.70
CA ASN A 45 2.10 -1.43 6.39
C ASN A 45 3.12 -2.14 7.27
N GLN A 46 2.69 -2.60 8.46
CA GLN A 46 3.55 -3.38 9.38
C GLN A 46 3.16 -4.85 9.37
N PRO A 47 3.81 -5.70 8.55
CA PRO A 47 3.43 -7.10 8.40
C PRO A 47 3.60 -7.94 9.67
N LYS A 48 4.39 -7.46 10.63
CA LYS A 48 4.59 -8.10 11.93
C LYS A 48 3.34 -8.02 12.82
N VAL A 49 2.45 -7.05 12.55
CA VAL A 49 1.21 -6.84 13.29
C VAL A 49 0.03 -7.05 12.37
N MET A 50 -0.86 -7.98 12.69
CA MET A 50 -2.05 -8.34 11.88
C MET A 50 -1.73 -8.56 10.39
N SER A 51 -0.53 -9.08 10.08
CA SER A 51 -0.03 -9.28 8.71
C SER A 51 -0.03 -8.01 7.82
N GLY A 52 -0.11 -6.82 8.41
CA GLY A 52 -0.22 -5.54 7.70
C GLY A 52 -1.64 -5.19 7.25
N CYS A 53 -2.68 -5.91 7.70
CA CYS A 53 -4.07 -5.55 7.42
C CYS A 53 -4.39 -4.14 7.91
N LEU A 54 -5.24 -3.44 7.17
CA LEU A 54 -5.78 -2.14 7.57
C LEU A 54 -7.06 -2.36 8.39
N ASP A 55 -7.07 -1.89 9.62
CA ASP A 55 -8.25 -1.78 10.47
C ASP A 55 -8.76 -0.32 10.54
N ILE A 56 -9.80 -0.08 11.32
CA ILE A 56 -10.38 1.25 11.53
C ILE A 56 -9.31 2.24 11.99
N ASN A 57 -8.53 1.87 13.02
CA ASN A 57 -7.54 2.77 13.62
C ASN A 57 -6.36 3.04 12.68
N ALA A 58 -5.90 2.04 11.93
CA ALA A 58 -4.85 2.23 10.92
C ALA A 58 -5.31 3.16 9.80
N SER A 59 -6.57 3.04 9.38
CA SER A 59 -7.16 3.89 8.36
C SER A 59 -7.23 5.36 8.82
N ASP A 60 -7.66 5.60 10.05
CA ASP A 60 -7.74 6.95 10.62
C ASP A 60 -6.34 7.55 10.83
N LYS A 61 -5.39 6.79 11.38
CA LYS A 61 -4.00 7.23 11.57
C LYS A 61 -3.34 7.63 10.25
N ALA A 62 -3.50 6.80 9.23
CA ALA A 62 -2.93 7.09 7.92
C ALA A 62 -3.59 8.31 7.26
N ALA A 63 -4.92 8.39 7.26
CA ALA A 63 -5.65 9.50 6.65
C ALA A 63 -5.26 10.85 7.28
N GLU A 64 -5.19 10.92 8.60
CA GLU A 64 -4.75 12.11 9.33
C GLU A 64 -3.32 12.51 8.94
N PHE A 65 -2.40 11.54 8.91
CA PHE A 65 -1.00 11.78 8.57
C PHE A 65 -0.81 12.24 7.12
N ILE A 66 -1.53 11.63 6.17
CA ILE A 66 -1.51 12.02 4.75
C ILE A 66 -2.00 13.45 4.58
N THR A 67 -3.12 13.80 5.21
CA THR A 67 -3.68 15.16 5.18
C THR A 67 -2.70 16.17 5.78
N PHE A 68 -2.05 15.82 6.89
CA PHE A 68 -1.00 16.65 7.49
C PHE A 68 0.16 16.89 6.51
N CYS A 69 0.69 15.83 5.91
CA CYS A 69 1.79 15.95 4.94
C CYS A 69 1.42 16.86 3.75
N ASP A 70 0.21 16.70 3.20
CA ASP A 70 -0.24 17.53 2.09
C ASP A 70 -0.38 19.00 2.51
N SER A 71 -0.88 19.28 3.71
CA SER A 71 -1.03 20.64 4.26
C SER A 71 0.29 21.40 4.38
N PHE A 72 1.40 20.69 4.52
CA PHE A 72 2.74 21.26 4.67
C PHE A 72 3.65 21.00 3.46
N ASN A 73 3.10 20.57 2.33
CA ASN A 73 3.82 20.25 1.09
C ASN A 73 4.94 19.20 1.29
N ILE A 74 4.70 18.21 2.15
CA ILE A 74 5.63 17.11 2.42
C ILE A 74 5.30 15.95 1.46
N PRO A 75 6.20 15.56 0.54
CA PRO A 75 6.02 14.41 -0.33
C PRO A 75 5.77 13.11 0.45
N LEU A 76 4.97 12.22 -0.11
CA LEU A 76 4.57 10.97 0.51
C LEU A 76 5.27 9.77 -0.13
N VAL A 77 5.78 8.87 0.69
CA VAL A 77 6.35 7.58 0.29
C VAL A 77 5.54 6.47 0.95
N GLN A 78 4.94 5.61 0.15
CA GLN A 78 4.15 4.47 0.61
C GLN A 78 4.97 3.18 0.46
N LEU A 79 5.08 2.39 1.54
CA LEU A 79 5.66 1.05 1.51
C LEU A 79 4.55 0.03 1.73
N VAL A 80 4.22 -0.73 0.68
CA VAL A 80 3.01 -1.54 0.64
C VAL A 80 3.32 -3.01 0.87
N ASP A 81 2.72 -3.57 1.92
CA ASP A 81 2.62 -5.02 2.16
C ASP A 81 1.30 -5.27 2.89
N VAL A 82 0.19 -5.29 2.14
CA VAL A 82 -1.17 -5.31 2.67
C VAL A 82 -2.00 -6.42 2.04
N PRO A 83 -2.50 -7.39 2.85
CA PRO A 83 -3.35 -8.47 2.34
C PRO A 83 -4.82 -8.08 2.22
N GLY A 84 -5.27 -7.03 2.89
CA GLY A 84 -6.67 -6.60 2.90
C GLY A 84 -6.99 -5.61 4.02
N PHE A 85 -8.23 -5.14 4.01
CA PHE A 85 -8.82 -4.60 5.23
C PHE A 85 -9.12 -5.75 6.21
N LEU A 86 -9.02 -5.48 7.50
CA LEU A 86 -9.27 -6.49 8.52
C LEU A 86 -10.73 -6.92 8.51
N PRO A 87 -11.05 -8.19 8.24
CA PRO A 87 -12.42 -8.68 8.27
C PRO A 87 -12.89 -8.89 9.71
N GLY A 88 -14.21 -8.92 9.89
CA GLY A 88 -14.81 -9.29 11.16
C GLY A 88 -15.95 -8.37 11.60
N VAL A 89 -16.86 -8.92 12.39
CA VAL A 89 -18.10 -8.25 12.81
C VAL A 89 -17.82 -6.89 13.48
N GLN A 90 -16.79 -6.82 14.32
CA GLN A 90 -16.43 -5.58 15.01
C GLN A 90 -15.96 -4.50 14.04
N GLN A 91 -15.20 -4.87 13.00
CA GLN A 91 -14.74 -3.94 11.98
C GLN A 91 -15.91 -3.47 11.10
N GLU A 92 -16.79 -4.38 10.70
CA GLU A 92 -17.96 -4.06 9.89
C GLU A 92 -18.93 -3.12 10.64
N TYR A 93 -19.34 -3.47 11.86
CA TYR A 93 -20.20 -2.61 12.67
C TYR A 93 -19.50 -1.33 13.13
N GLY A 94 -18.18 -1.34 13.30
CA GLY A 94 -17.39 -0.16 13.61
C GLY A 94 -17.25 0.80 12.43
N GLY A 95 -17.62 0.37 11.21
CA GLY A 95 -17.60 1.22 10.02
C GLY A 95 -16.29 1.22 9.27
N ILE A 96 -15.61 0.04 9.14
CA ILE A 96 -14.33 -0.10 8.41
C ILE A 96 -14.40 0.50 6.99
N ILE A 97 -15.53 0.36 6.28
CA ILE A 97 -15.71 0.93 4.94
C ILE A 97 -15.60 2.45 4.98
N ARG A 98 -16.26 3.09 5.93
CA ARG A 98 -16.25 4.55 6.10
C ARG A 98 -14.85 5.04 6.52
N HIS A 99 -14.20 4.37 7.46
CA HIS A 99 -12.85 4.72 7.91
C HIS A 99 -11.81 4.45 6.82
N GLY A 100 -11.91 3.34 6.09
CA GLY A 100 -11.06 3.08 4.93
C GLY A 100 -11.23 4.11 3.81
N ALA A 101 -12.45 4.60 3.62
CA ALA A 101 -12.73 5.67 2.67
C ALA A 101 -12.01 6.99 3.01
N LYS A 102 -11.67 7.24 4.28
CA LYS A 102 -10.86 8.41 4.66
C LYS A 102 -9.46 8.37 4.03
N MET A 103 -8.82 7.21 3.96
CA MET A 103 -7.53 7.06 3.29
C MET A 103 -7.64 7.36 1.79
N LEU A 104 -8.65 6.78 1.13
CA LEU A 104 -8.92 7.05 -0.29
C LEU A 104 -9.14 8.54 -0.53
N TYR A 105 -9.92 9.18 0.32
CA TYR A 105 -10.18 10.61 0.26
C TYR A 105 -8.89 11.42 0.45
N ALA A 106 -8.11 11.14 1.50
CA ALA A 106 -6.89 11.86 1.80
C ALA A 106 -5.87 11.79 0.65
N TYR A 107 -5.64 10.60 0.08
CA TYR A 107 -4.76 10.46 -1.09
C TYR A 107 -5.32 11.13 -2.35
N SER A 108 -6.64 11.11 -2.56
CA SER A 108 -7.27 11.77 -3.69
C SER A 108 -7.19 13.31 -3.59
N GLU A 109 -7.28 13.85 -2.39
CA GLU A 109 -7.13 15.30 -2.15
C GLU A 109 -5.66 15.74 -2.20
N ALA A 110 -4.72 14.90 -1.77
CA ALA A 110 -3.31 15.24 -1.70
C ALA A 110 -2.74 15.61 -3.07
N THR A 111 -2.06 16.76 -3.11
CA THR A 111 -1.44 17.34 -4.32
C THR A 111 0.08 17.18 -4.32
N VAL A 112 0.67 16.79 -3.21
CA VAL A 112 2.10 16.51 -3.08
C VAL A 112 2.53 15.31 -3.92
N PRO A 113 3.83 15.19 -4.25
CA PRO A 113 4.35 13.96 -4.87
C PRO A 113 4.05 12.72 -4.01
N LYS A 114 3.56 11.66 -4.67
CA LYS A 114 3.19 10.38 -4.06
C LYS A 114 3.95 9.25 -4.73
N ILE A 115 4.81 8.56 -3.99
CA ILE A 115 5.69 7.52 -4.51
C ILE A 115 5.38 6.23 -3.78
N THR A 116 4.92 5.21 -4.50
CA THR A 116 4.51 3.92 -3.93
C THR A 116 5.52 2.84 -4.29
N VAL A 117 5.94 2.06 -3.30
CA VAL A 117 6.79 0.88 -3.48
C VAL A 117 6.05 -0.33 -2.91
N VAL A 118 5.74 -1.28 -3.77
CA VAL A 118 5.11 -2.55 -3.36
C VAL A 118 6.20 -3.54 -2.99
N LEU A 119 6.26 -3.89 -1.71
CA LEU A 119 7.30 -4.77 -1.16
C LEU A 119 6.92 -6.25 -1.34
N ARG A 120 5.65 -6.59 -1.05
CA ARG A 120 5.14 -7.96 -1.11
C ARG A 120 3.66 -7.97 -1.50
N LYS A 121 2.75 -8.07 -0.56
CA LYS A 121 1.31 -8.17 -0.83
C LYS A 121 0.69 -6.82 -1.14
N ALA A 122 -0.15 -6.78 -2.16
CA ALA A 122 -0.94 -5.62 -2.54
C ALA A 122 -2.28 -6.10 -3.11
N TYR A 123 -3.26 -6.36 -2.20
CA TYR A 123 -4.50 -7.01 -2.59
C TYR A 123 -5.71 -6.09 -2.49
N GLY A 124 -6.52 -6.09 -3.55
CA GLY A 124 -7.85 -5.52 -3.60
C GLY A 124 -7.95 -4.06 -3.16
N GLY A 125 -9.03 -3.73 -2.46
CA GLY A 125 -9.32 -2.35 -2.03
C GLY A 125 -8.30 -1.76 -1.05
N SER A 126 -7.60 -2.59 -0.29
CA SER A 126 -6.55 -2.10 0.62
C SER A 126 -5.30 -1.62 -0.12
N TYR A 127 -4.98 -2.22 -1.27
CA TYR A 127 -3.94 -1.71 -2.16
C TYR A 127 -4.32 -0.35 -2.75
N LEU A 128 -5.59 -0.17 -3.16
CA LEU A 128 -6.09 1.14 -3.56
C LEU A 128 -5.88 2.16 -2.44
N ALA A 129 -6.28 1.81 -1.20
CA ALA A 129 -6.15 2.69 -0.04
C ALA A 129 -4.68 3.02 0.32
N MET A 130 -3.71 2.22 -0.11
CA MET A 130 -2.28 2.49 0.04
C MET A 130 -1.68 3.28 -1.14
N CYS A 131 -2.51 3.99 -1.90
CA CYS A 131 -2.11 4.85 -3.01
C CYS A 131 -1.46 4.11 -4.18
N ASN A 132 -2.24 3.31 -4.89
CA ASN A 132 -1.82 2.74 -6.16
C ASN A 132 -1.82 3.80 -7.30
N ARG A 133 -1.48 3.37 -8.52
CA ARG A 133 -1.49 4.24 -9.71
C ARG A 133 -2.85 4.93 -9.92
N ASP A 134 -3.94 4.18 -9.80
CA ASP A 134 -5.29 4.67 -10.10
C ASP A 134 -5.77 5.71 -9.06
N LEU A 135 -5.24 5.66 -7.84
CA LEU A 135 -5.50 6.67 -6.81
C LEU A 135 -4.55 7.88 -6.90
N GLY A 136 -3.73 7.95 -7.93
CA GLY A 136 -2.90 9.11 -8.25
C GLY A 136 -1.49 9.07 -7.68
N ALA A 137 -0.90 7.89 -7.47
CA ALA A 137 0.54 7.79 -7.27
C ALA A 137 1.29 8.30 -8.51
N ASP A 138 2.29 9.14 -8.32
CA ASP A 138 3.10 9.71 -9.40
C ASP A 138 4.13 8.70 -9.91
N ALA A 139 4.67 7.88 -9.01
CA ALA A 139 5.54 6.76 -9.34
C ALA A 139 5.14 5.52 -8.54
N VAL A 140 5.10 4.36 -9.18
CA VAL A 140 4.81 3.07 -8.56
C VAL A 140 5.91 2.09 -8.92
N TYR A 141 6.63 1.63 -7.92
CA TYR A 141 7.66 0.59 -8.05
C TYR A 141 7.21 -0.69 -7.35
N ALA A 142 7.70 -1.82 -7.80
CA ALA A 142 7.45 -3.09 -7.15
C ALA A 142 8.75 -3.89 -7.02
N TRP A 143 8.90 -4.60 -5.91
CA TRP A 143 9.94 -5.61 -5.79
C TRP A 143 9.55 -6.87 -6.56
N PRO A 144 10.51 -7.72 -6.98
CA PRO A 144 10.19 -8.98 -7.65
C PRO A 144 9.33 -9.93 -6.81
N SER A 145 9.36 -9.77 -5.48
CA SER A 145 8.53 -10.50 -4.52
C SER A 145 7.09 -9.95 -4.39
N ALA A 146 6.75 -8.89 -5.12
CA ALA A 146 5.44 -8.29 -5.03
C ALA A 146 4.35 -9.19 -5.64
N GLU A 147 3.23 -9.27 -4.94
CA GLU A 147 2.02 -9.94 -5.39
C GLU A 147 0.90 -8.89 -5.51
N ILE A 148 0.56 -8.50 -6.73
CA ILE A 148 -0.44 -7.48 -7.01
C ILE A 148 -1.65 -8.14 -7.64
N ALA A 149 -2.76 -8.22 -6.91
CA ALA A 149 -3.97 -8.92 -7.36
C ALA A 149 -5.23 -8.44 -6.63
N VAL A 150 -6.39 -8.87 -7.11
CA VAL A 150 -7.67 -8.62 -6.42
C VAL A 150 -7.71 -9.32 -5.07
N MET A 151 -7.15 -10.54 -4.99
CA MET A 151 -7.04 -11.34 -3.76
C MET A 151 -5.84 -12.28 -3.83
N GLY A 152 -5.39 -12.79 -2.68
CA GLY A 152 -4.35 -13.79 -2.63
C GLY A 152 -4.77 -15.10 -3.30
N ALA A 153 -3.80 -15.86 -3.82
CA ALA A 153 -4.05 -17.07 -4.62
C ALA A 153 -4.85 -18.15 -3.86
N ASP A 154 -4.63 -18.28 -2.54
CA ASP A 154 -5.40 -19.21 -1.70
C ASP A 154 -6.89 -18.87 -1.64
N GLY A 155 -7.21 -17.59 -1.50
CA GLY A 155 -8.58 -17.08 -1.51
C GLY A 155 -9.22 -17.26 -2.88
N ALA A 156 -8.49 -16.89 -3.94
CA ALA A 156 -8.93 -17.01 -5.32
C ALA A 156 -9.26 -18.47 -5.70
N ALA A 157 -8.41 -19.41 -5.30
CA ALA A 157 -8.64 -20.83 -5.56
C ALA A 157 -9.97 -21.32 -4.94
N ASN A 158 -10.25 -20.91 -3.70
CA ASN A 158 -11.48 -21.31 -3.01
C ASN A 158 -12.75 -20.70 -3.61
N VAL A 159 -12.67 -19.54 -4.25
CA VAL A 159 -13.81 -18.85 -4.86
C VAL A 159 -13.99 -19.27 -6.32
N ILE A 160 -12.95 -19.15 -7.12
CA ILE A 160 -13.01 -19.31 -8.57
C ILE A 160 -13.07 -20.79 -8.96
N PHE A 161 -12.26 -21.63 -8.32
CA PHE A 161 -12.11 -23.04 -8.69
C PHE A 161 -12.85 -23.99 -7.74
N ARG A 162 -13.75 -23.48 -6.89
CA ARG A 162 -14.48 -24.27 -5.89
C ARG A 162 -15.11 -25.55 -6.41
N ARG A 163 -15.76 -25.48 -7.57
CA ARG A 163 -16.40 -26.65 -8.20
C ARG A 163 -15.38 -27.66 -8.69
N GLN A 164 -14.35 -27.19 -9.41
CA GLN A 164 -13.30 -28.07 -9.94
C GLN A 164 -12.55 -28.81 -8.81
N ILE A 165 -12.29 -28.10 -7.70
CA ILE A 165 -11.65 -28.70 -6.53
C ILE A 165 -12.56 -29.75 -5.90
N LYS A 166 -13.85 -29.45 -5.72
CA LYS A 166 -14.81 -30.34 -5.06
C LYS A 166 -15.06 -31.62 -5.87
N ASP A 167 -15.12 -31.52 -7.20
CA ASP A 167 -15.49 -32.60 -8.09
C ASP A 167 -14.28 -33.42 -8.57
N SER A 168 -13.06 -33.11 -8.10
CA SER A 168 -11.85 -33.84 -8.43
C SER A 168 -11.64 -35.09 -7.57
N GLU A 169 -10.90 -36.07 -8.09
CA GLU A 169 -10.52 -37.30 -7.36
C GLU A 169 -9.65 -36.99 -6.13
N ASP A 170 -8.75 -35.98 -6.24
CA ASP A 170 -7.93 -35.48 -5.13
C ASP A 170 -8.13 -33.96 -4.96
N PRO A 171 -9.06 -33.53 -4.09
CA PRO A 171 -9.32 -32.11 -3.85
C PRO A 171 -8.13 -31.33 -3.31
N ALA A 172 -7.24 -31.99 -2.51
CA ALA A 172 -6.09 -31.31 -1.92
C ALA A 172 -5.02 -31.01 -2.97
N ALA A 173 -4.67 -31.99 -3.81
CA ALA A 173 -3.71 -31.82 -4.90
C ALA A 173 -4.26 -30.84 -5.96
N THR A 174 -5.53 -30.95 -6.31
CA THR A 174 -6.17 -30.02 -7.27
C THR A 174 -6.17 -28.59 -6.74
N ARG A 175 -6.47 -28.39 -5.47
CA ARG A 175 -6.40 -27.07 -4.84
C ARG A 175 -4.99 -26.49 -4.89
N ALA A 176 -3.97 -27.26 -4.55
CA ALA A 176 -2.58 -26.81 -4.61
C ALA A 176 -2.17 -26.41 -6.04
N ALA A 177 -2.52 -27.21 -7.04
CA ALA A 177 -2.26 -26.90 -8.44
C ALA A 177 -2.95 -25.61 -8.90
N LYS A 178 -4.22 -25.39 -8.49
CA LYS A 178 -4.99 -24.17 -8.84
C LYS A 178 -4.47 -22.92 -8.13
N ILE A 179 -3.94 -23.03 -6.93
CA ILE A 179 -3.26 -21.93 -6.25
C ILE A 179 -2.02 -21.49 -7.04
N GLU A 180 -1.21 -22.46 -7.47
CA GLU A 180 0.01 -22.18 -8.23
C GLU A 180 -0.30 -21.62 -9.63
N GLU A 181 -1.30 -22.18 -10.31
CA GLU A 181 -1.80 -21.65 -11.58
C GLU A 181 -2.23 -20.18 -11.46
N TYR A 182 -3.02 -19.87 -10.43
CA TYR A 182 -3.48 -18.49 -10.20
C TYR A 182 -2.33 -17.56 -9.82
N ARG A 183 -1.41 -18.00 -8.97
CA ARG A 183 -0.25 -17.22 -8.57
C ARG A 183 0.58 -16.82 -9.79
N ASN A 184 0.89 -17.78 -10.66
CA ASN A 184 1.71 -17.54 -11.84
C ASN A 184 1.00 -16.66 -12.89
N ALA A 185 -0.33 -16.77 -13.00
CA ALA A 185 -1.10 -16.01 -13.96
C ALA A 185 -1.40 -14.57 -13.53
N PHE A 186 -1.56 -14.31 -12.23
CA PHE A 186 -2.10 -13.04 -11.75
C PHE A 186 -1.32 -12.36 -10.63
N ASN A 187 -0.68 -13.12 -9.73
CA ASN A 187 -0.04 -12.56 -8.53
C ASN A 187 1.42 -12.21 -8.75
N THR A 188 1.78 -11.59 -9.87
CA THR A 188 3.15 -11.17 -10.13
C THR A 188 3.21 -9.68 -10.46
N PRO A 189 4.30 -8.98 -10.11
CA PRO A 189 4.45 -7.56 -10.42
C PRO A 189 4.56 -7.32 -11.93
N TYR A 190 4.99 -8.32 -12.70
CA TYR A 190 5.16 -8.21 -14.16
C TYR A 190 3.81 -8.09 -14.89
N VAL A 191 2.77 -8.77 -14.41
CA VAL A 191 1.41 -8.63 -14.96
C VAL A 191 0.87 -7.22 -14.71
N ALA A 192 1.10 -6.67 -13.53
CA ALA A 192 0.72 -5.30 -13.19
C ALA A 192 1.52 -4.27 -14.02
N ALA A 193 2.83 -4.50 -14.21
CA ALA A 193 3.68 -3.65 -15.04
C ALA A 193 3.24 -3.67 -16.52
N ALA A 194 2.91 -4.83 -17.07
CA ALA A 194 2.39 -4.96 -18.43
C ALA A 194 1.07 -4.19 -18.66
N ARG A 195 0.33 -3.92 -17.57
CA ARG A 195 -0.92 -3.13 -17.59
C ARG A 195 -0.72 -1.65 -17.25
N GLY A 196 0.52 -1.21 -17.05
CA GLY A 196 0.84 0.18 -16.70
C GLY A 196 0.51 0.57 -15.25
N GLN A 197 0.24 -0.41 -14.38
CA GLN A 197 -0.04 -0.16 -12.96
C GLN A 197 1.24 0.00 -12.12
N VAL A 198 2.36 -0.50 -12.62
CA VAL A 198 3.70 -0.40 -12.04
C VAL A 198 4.63 0.16 -13.10
N ASP A 199 5.42 1.17 -12.74
CA ASP A 199 6.36 1.82 -13.66
C ASP A 199 7.63 0.99 -13.86
N ASP A 200 8.08 0.31 -12.79
CA ASP A 200 9.30 -0.49 -12.84
C ASP A 200 9.31 -1.57 -11.76
N VAL A 201 9.82 -2.75 -12.11
CA VAL A 201 10.11 -3.82 -11.14
C VAL A 201 11.58 -3.72 -10.78
N ILE A 202 11.86 -3.33 -9.56
CA ILE A 202 13.19 -2.88 -9.10
C ILE A 202 13.84 -3.88 -8.13
N ASP A 203 15.17 -3.97 -8.16
CA ASP A 203 15.89 -4.65 -7.09
C ASP A 203 15.63 -3.92 -5.75
N PRO A 204 15.35 -4.64 -4.64
CA PRO A 204 15.22 -4.03 -3.33
C PRO A 204 16.37 -3.09 -2.94
N ALA A 205 17.59 -3.38 -3.36
CA ALA A 205 18.77 -2.54 -3.12
C ALA A 205 18.69 -1.17 -3.83
N ASP A 206 17.94 -1.08 -4.93
CA ASP A 206 17.75 0.16 -5.70
C ASP A 206 16.63 1.07 -5.15
N THR A 207 15.87 0.60 -4.16
CA THR A 207 14.66 1.30 -3.67
C THR A 207 14.96 2.76 -3.30
N ARG A 208 16.01 3.01 -2.50
CA ARG A 208 16.39 4.39 -2.12
C ARG A 208 16.72 5.24 -3.35
N ARG A 209 17.49 4.71 -4.29
CA ARG A 209 17.90 5.42 -5.51
C ARG A 209 16.68 5.79 -6.37
N LYS A 210 15.73 4.88 -6.53
CA LYS A 210 14.49 5.11 -7.29
C LYS A 210 13.58 6.13 -6.62
N ILE A 211 13.41 6.06 -5.29
CA ILE A 211 12.65 7.06 -4.54
C ILE A 211 13.31 8.45 -4.69
N THR A 212 14.64 8.54 -4.55
CA THR A 212 15.37 9.81 -4.74
C THR A 212 15.12 10.40 -6.12
N ALA A 213 15.27 9.61 -7.17
CA ALA A 213 15.04 10.06 -8.55
C ALA A 213 13.59 10.53 -8.78
N ALA A 214 12.61 9.80 -8.23
CA ALA A 214 11.21 10.20 -8.31
C ALA A 214 10.94 11.51 -7.56
N LEU A 215 11.49 11.69 -6.36
CA LEU A 215 11.38 12.94 -5.60
C LEU A 215 11.98 14.13 -6.36
N GLU A 216 13.06 13.92 -7.11
CA GLU A 216 13.65 14.95 -7.96
C GLU A 216 12.78 15.24 -9.17
N THR A 217 12.31 14.21 -9.86
CA THR A 217 11.44 14.33 -11.04
C THR A 217 10.16 15.10 -10.73
N TYR A 218 9.53 14.80 -9.60
CA TYR A 218 8.27 15.43 -9.21
C TYR A 218 8.42 16.63 -8.27
N ALA A 219 9.63 17.14 -8.06
CA ALA A 219 9.89 18.28 -7.16
C ALA A 219 9.10 19.55 -7.55
N THR A 220 8.82 19.72 -8.83
CA THR A 220 8.07 20.86 -9.36
C THR A 220 6.60 20.55 -9.65
N LYS A 221 6.10 19.40 -9.17
CA LYS A 221 4.69 19.02 -9.35
C LYS A 221 3.78 20.17 -8.90
N ARG A 222 2.82 20.51 -9.75
CA ARG A 222 1.74 21.45 -9.46
C ARG A 222 0.43 20.80 -9.88
N GLN A 223 -0.46 20.63 -8.93
CA GLN A 223 -1.78 20.06 -9.18
C GLN A 223 -2.82 20.99 -8.57
N SER A 224 -3.69 21.56 -9.40
CA SER A 224 -4.84 22.33 -8.94
C SER A 224 -6.01 21.40 -8.62
N ARG A 225 -6.80 21.78 -7.64
CA ARG A 225 -8.07 21.16 -7.31
C ARG A 225 -9.21 22.14 -7.61
N PRO A 226 -10.44 21.67 -7.83
CA PRO A 226 -11.59 22.58 -7.94
C PRO A 226 -11.69 23.48 -6.72
N ALA A 227 -11.96 24.77 -6.96
CA ALA A 227 -12.11 25.76 -5.89
C ALA A 227 -13.31 25.37 -4.98
N LYS A 228 -13.04 25.21 -3.70
CA LYS A 228 -14.03 24.92 -2.67
C LYS A 228 -13.55 25.47 -1.33
N LYS A 229 -14.47 25.75 -0.41
CA LYS A 229 -14.10 26.24 0.93
C LYS A 229 -13.31 25.20 1.73
N HIS A 230 -13.71 23.95 1.66
CA HIS A 230 -13.06 22.80 2.29
C HIS A 230 -13.54 21.50 1.64
N GLY A 231 -12.84 20.41 1.89
CA GLY A 231 -13.28 19.07 1.50
C GLY A 231 -14.35 18.51 2.44
N VAL A 232 -15.03 17.45 2.00
CA VAL A 232 -15.97 16.68 2.82
C VAL A 232 -15.39 15.27 2.99
N MET A 233 -14.55 15.12 4.02
CA MET A 233 -13.99 13.82 4.35
C MET A 233 -15.07 12.89 4.89
N PRO A 234 -15.10 11.60 4.55
CA PRO A 234 -15.99 10.62 5.15
C PRO A 234 -15.90 10.62 6.69
N CYS A 235 -17.04 10.66 7.40
CA CYS A 235 -17.11 10.75 8.87
C CYS A 235 -17.43 9.40 9.50
#